data_d0ce479a4ac6fb1b743db8aca0d63458
#
_entry.id   d0ce479a4ac6fb1b743db8aca0d63458
#
_cell.length_a   1.000
_cell.length_b   1.000
_cell.length_c   1.000
_cell.angle_alpha   90.00
_cell.angle_beta   90.00
_cell.angle_gamma   90.00
#
_symmetry.space_group_name_H-M   'P 1'
#
loop_
_entity.id
_entity.type
_entity.pdbx_description
1 polymer ?
#
loop_
_entity_poly.entity_id
_entity_poly.type
_entity_poly.pdbx_seq_one_letter_code
_entity_poly.pdbx_strand_id
1 'polypeptide(L)'
;PGQYCVVQFEDTMPAALVYVVKREINFHIPFGENAITYSPKSFVGSRHVIRARLATPEEIAARRNLAFNCYDEHGDTGFYPHASANVETRGEAVFAARNAIDGIFENSAHGEYPYQSWGINRDPNAALTLDFGREVLLDELRITERADFPHDNYWVKATVEFSDGSVLDIPLVQSRRPQSVTFEPKRVRSLVLKDL
;
A
#
# COMPACT_ATOMS: atom_id res chain seq x y z
N PRO A 1 18.55 15.31 2.52
CA PRO A 1 18.20 14.14 3.35
C PRO A 1 16.72 14.18 3.65
N GLY A 2 16.08 13.00 3.52
CA GLY A 2 14.65 12.87 3.79
C GLY A 2 14.32 13.00 5.27
N GLN A 3 13.06 13.24 5.58
CA GLN A 3 12.54 13.39 6.94
C GLN A 3 11.34 12.48 7.17
N TYR A 4 11.19 12.00 8.40
CA TYR A 4 10.00 11.28 8.81
C TYR A 4 8.95 12.26 9.30
N CYS A 5 7.77 12.19 8.69
CA CYS A 5 6.63 13.03 9.04
C CYS A 5 5.42 12.15 9.38
N VAL A 6 4.65 12.61 10.35
CA VAL A 6 3.30 12.10 10.59
C VAL A 6 2.34 13.08 9.95
N VAL A 7 1.58 12.60 8.97
CA VAL A 7 0.66 13.42 8.18
C VAL A 7 -0.77 12.92 8.29
N GLN A 8 -1.72 13.84 8.25
CA GLN A 8 -3.15 13.55 8.12
C GLN A 8 -3.76 14.63 7.24
N PHE A 9 -4.17 14.27 6.03
CA PHE A 9 -4.71 15.21 5.05
C PHE A 9 -6.23 15.22 4.99
N GLU A 10 -6.86 14.27 5.69
CA GLU A 10 -8.31 14.15 5.81
C GLU A 10 -8.65 13.68 7.22
N ASP A 11 -9.59 14.33 7.89
CA ASP A 11 -9.93 14.08 9.30
C ASP A 11 -10.68 12.76 9.52
N THR A 12 -11.26 12.16 8.48
CA THR A 12 -11.88 10.83 8.54
C THR A 12 -10.92 9.68 8.23
N MET A 13 -9.68 10.00 7.85
CA MET A 13 -8.64 9.02 7.54
C MET A 13 -7.58 8.97 8.66
N PRO A 14 -6.92 7.84 8.88
CA PRO A 14 -5.87 7.73 9.89
C PRO A 14 -4.65 8.60 9.54
N ALA A 15 -3.87 8.97 10.54
CA ALA A 15 -2.56 9.55 10.32
C ALA A 15 -1.59 8.48 9.78
N ALA A 16 -0.74 8.86 8.83
CA ALA A 16 0.31 8.00 8.28
C ALA A 16 1.71 8.55 8.64
N LEU A 17 2.63 7.65 8.99
CA LEU A 17 4.04 7.98 9.17
C LEU A 17 4.75 7.74 7.84
N VAL A 18 5.14 8.81 7.18
CA VAL A 18 5.74 8.80 5.85
C VAL A 18 7.18 9.32 5.87
N TYR A 19 7.97 8.92 4.87
CA TYR A 19 9.31 9.44 4.67
C TYR A 19 9.32 10.38 3.47
N VAL A 20 9.62 11.66 3.71
CA VAL A 20 9.52 12.74 2.73
C VAL A 20 10.89 13.10 2.21
N VAL A 21 11.08 13.06 0.90
CA VAL A 21 12.36 13.38 0.24
C VAL A 21 12.36 14.74 -0.46
N LYS A 22 11.19 15.31 -0.70
CA LYS A 22 11.00 16.65 -1.26
C LYS A 22 10.84 17.69 -0.14
N ARG A 23 10.87 18.98 -0.49
CA ARG A 23 10.66 20.08 0.47
C ARG A 23 9.20 20.36 0.77
N GLU A 24 8.33 19.81 -0.03
CA GLU A 24 6.88 19.96 0.05
C GLU A 24 6.21 18.60 -0.16
N ILE A 25 5.02 18.45 0.38
CA ILE A 25 4.14 17.31 0.13
C ILE A 25 2.93 17.85 -0.62
N ASN A 26 2.67 17.30 -1.79
CA ASN A 26 1.47 17.56 -2.55
C ASN A 26 0.58 16.32 -2.46
N PHE A 27 -0.66 16.50 -2.05
CA PHE A 27 -1.69 15.47 -2.04
C PHE A 27 -2.89 15.99 -2.82
N HIS A 28 -3.31 15.24 -3.83
CA HIS A 28 -4.43 15.60 -4.67
C HIS A 28 -5.72 15.03 -4.09
N ILE A 29 -6.64 15.91 -3.71
CA ILE A 29 -7.96 15.47 -3.22
C ILE A 29 -8.64 14.67 -4.34
N PRO A 30 -9.06 13.42 -4.06
CA PRO A 30 -9.64 12.57 -5.09
C PRO A 30 -11.06 13.03 -5.43
N PHE A 31 -11.36 13.10 -6.72
CA PHE A 31 -12.69 13.38 -7.26
C PHE A 31 -13.12 12.33 -8.28
N GLY A 32 -14.44 12.22 -8.53
CA GLY A 32 -14.99 11.31 -9.51
C GLY A 32 -14.61 9.85 -9.23
N GLU A 33 -14.07 9.16 -10.22
CA GLU A 33 -13.69 7.74 -10.12
C GLU A 33 -12.58 7.48 -9.08
N ASN A 34 -11.74 8.45 -8.79
CA ASN A 34 -10.71 8.30 -7.77
C ASN A 34 -11.30 8.35 -6.35
N ALA A 35 -12.42 9.04 -6.15
CA ALA A 35 -13.05 9.16 -4.84
C ALA A 35 -13.70 7.86 -4.36
N ILE A 36 -14.09 6.96 -5.26
CA ILE A 36 -14.77 5.70 -4.92
C ILE A 36 -13.89 4.71 -4.14
N THR A 37 -12.58 4.91 -4.12
CA THR A 37 -11.62 4.12 -3.33
C THR A 37 -11.44 4.63 -1.89
N TYR A 38 -12.16 5.66 -1.52
CA TYR A 38 -12.15 6.24 -0.18
C TYR A 38 -13.52 6.14 0.48
N SER A 39 -13.55 6.26 1.80
CA SER A 39 -14.82 6.32 2.52
C SER A 39 -15.72 7.41 1.93
N PRO A 40 -17.01 7.16 1.73
CA PRO A 40 -17.95 8.18 1.27
C PRO A 40 -18.10 9.36 2.24
N LYS A 41 -17.48 9.28 3.41
CA LYS A 41 -17.39 10.37 4.39
C LYS A 41 -16.13 11.21 4.23
N SER A 42 -15.14 10.76 3.45
CA SER A 42 -13.89 11.47 3.26
C SER A 42 -14.05 12.57 2.21
N PHE A 43 -13.35 13.68 2.42
CA PHE A 43 -13.31 14.83 1.51
C PHE A 43 -14.66 15.52 1.28
N VAL A 44 -15.63 15.35 2.18
CA VAL A 44 -16.94 15.99 2.11
C VAL A 44 -17.07 17.10 3.14
N GLY A 45 -17.82 18.16 2.79
CA GLY A 45 -18.02 19.31 3.66
C GLY A 45 -17.15 20.50 3.28
N SER A 46 -17.17 21.53 4.13
CA SER A 46 -16.49 22.81 3.89
C SER A 46 -15.41 23.15 4.91
N ARG A 47 -15.15 22.25 5.87
CA ARG A 47 -14.17 22.44 6.93
C ARG A 47 -13.44 21.13 7.17
N HIS A 48 -12.13 21.15 7.01
CA HIS A 48 -11.25 20.00 7.13
C HIS A 48 -10.08 20.33 8.05
N VAL A 49 -9.58 19.33 8.77
CA VAL A 49 -8.39 19.46 9.61
C VAL A 49 -7.23 18.73 8.93
N ILE A 50 -6.22 19.50 8.53
CA ILE A 50 -4.97 18.97 7.99
C ILE A 50 -3.91 19.08 9.07
N ARG A 51 -3.15 17.99 9.27
CA ARG A 51 -2.06 17.94 10.24
C ARG A 51 -0.80 17.40 9.58
N ALA A 52 0.33 18.03 9.92
CA ALA A 52 1.65 17.53 9.57
C ALA A 52 2.63 17.91 10.68
N ARG A 53 3.50 16.97 11.07
CA ARG A 53 4.58 17.20 12.03
C ARG A 53 5.73 16.24 11.78
N LEU A 54 6.89 16.54 12.29
CA LEU A 54 7.97 15.58 12.35
C LEU A 54 7.58 14.40 13.24
N ALA A 55 7.99 13.19 12.85
CA ALA A 55 7.85 12.01 13.70
C ALA A 55 8.87 12.05 14.83
N THR A 56 8.50 11.50 16.00
CA THR A 56 9.43 11.34 17.12
C THR A 56 10.38 10.15 16.88
N PRO A 57 11.54 10.11 17.55
CA PRO A 57 12.44 8.94 17.49
C PRO A 57 11.75 7.63 17.86
N GLU A 58 10.84 7.65 18.84
CA GLU A 58 10.09 6.48 19.31
C GLU A 58 9.12 5.99 18.22
N GLU A 59 8.42 6.89 17.54
CA GLU A 59 7.54 6.55 16.42
C GLU A 59 8.32 5.94 15.25
N ILE A 60 9.51 6.47 14.98
CA ILE A 60 10.40 5.95 13.91
C ILE A 60 10.89 4.55 14.25
N ALA A 61 11.29 4.32 15.52
CA ALA A 61 11.85 3.05 15.98
C ALA A 61 10.79 1.96 16.24
N ALA A 62 9.52 2.33 16.41
CA ALA A 62 8.46 1.39 16.73
C ALA A 62 8.27 0.35 15.61
N ARG A 63 8.10 -0.94 15.99
CA ARG A 63 7.68 -1.98 15.06
C ARG A 63 6.28 -1.66 14.53
N ARG A 64 6.15 -1.58 13.22
CA ARG A 64 4.89 -1.23 12.56
C ARG A 64 4.81 -1.79 11.15
N ASN A 65 3.66 -1.68 10.52
CA ASN A 65 3.53 -1.90 9.08
C ASN A 65 4.24 -0.76 8.31
N LEU A 66 5.39 -1.08 7.72
CA LEU A 66 6.18 -0.12 6.93
C LEU A 66 5.61 0.11 5.52
N ALA A 67 4.70 -0.75 5.07
CA ALA A 67 3.99 -0.57 3.80
C ALA A 67 2.80 0.41 3.91
N PHE A 68 2.38 0.80 5.11
CA PHE A 68 1.18 1.62 5.28
C PHE A 68 1.39 3.07 4.82
N ASN A 69 0.61 3.48 3.82
CA ASN A 69 0.46 4.87 3.38
C ASN A 69 -0.92 5.09 2.74
N CYS A 70 -1.91 5.48 3.54
CA CYS A 70 -3.27 5.75 3.02
C CYS A 70 -3.36 7.01 2.14
N TYR A 71 -2.30 7.81 2.07
CA TYR A 71 -2.18 8.99 1.22
C TYR A 71 -1.29 8.78 -0.01
N ASP A 72 -0.93 7.52 -0.30
CA ASP A 72 -0.21 7.21 -1.53
C ASP A 72 -1.08 7.50 -2.76
N GLU A 73 -0.46 7.96 -3.82
CA GLU A 73 -1.12 8.32 -5.06
C GLU A 73 -0.47 7.59 -6.24
N HIS A 74 -1.14 7.61 -7.36
CA HIS A 74 -0.59 7.14 -8.62
C HIS A 74 0.52 8.10 -9.10
N GLY A 75 1.73 7.57 -9.31
CA GLY A 75 2.90 8.36 -9.72
C GLY A 75 3.80 8.81 -8.56
N ASP A 76 4.85 9.58 -8.88
CA ASP A 76 5.85 10.03 -7.89
C ASP A 76 5.33 11.14 -6.98
N THR A 77 4.96 10.77 -5.77
CA THR A 77 4.48 11.68 -4.73
C THR A 77 5.62 12.39 -3.98
N GLY A 78 6.83 11.80 -3.96
CA GLY A 78 7.96 12.29 -3.16
C GLY A 78 7.85 12.04 -1.66
N PHE A 79 6.88 11.24 -1.23
CA PHE A 79 6.76 10.70 0.13
C PHE A 79 6.42 9.21 0.08
N TYR A 80 7.00 8.47 1.01
CA TYR A 80 7.05 7.00 0.98
C TYR A 80 6.48 6.38 2.26
N PRO A 81 6.00 5.11 2.24
CA PRO A 81 6.14 4.15 1.14
C PRO A 81 5.27 4.55 -0.07
N HIS A 82 5.70 4.10 -1.26
CA HIS A 82 4.98 4.29 -2.52
C HIS A 82 4.83 2.95 -3.23
N ALA A 83 3.62 2.65 -3.69
CA ALA A 83 3.31 1.46 -4.47
C ALA A 83 3.11 1.82 -5.95
N SER A 84 3.73 1.06 -6.83
CA SER A 84 3.53 1.14 -8.28
C SER A 84 3.44 -0.25 -8.88
N ALA A 85 2.80 -0.38 -10.03
CA ALA A 85 2.68 -1.66 -10.72
C ALA A 85 2.82 -1.47 -12.23
N ASN A 86 3.25 -2.53 -12.92
CA ASN A 86 3.32 -2.53 -14.39
C ASN A 86 1.94 -2.75 -15.03
N VAL A 87 0.96 -3.23 -14.27
CA VAL A 87 -0.42 -3.44 -14.70
C VAL A 87 -1.40 -3.18 -13.55
N GLU A 88 -2.52 -2.57 -13.90
CA GLU A 88 -3.68 -2.36 -13.03
C GLU A 88 -4.93 -2.73 -13.84
N THR A 89 -5.86 -3.47 -13.24
CA THR A 89 -7.04 -3.97 -13.96
C THR A 89 -7.81 -2.82 -14.60
N ARG A 90 -7.87 -2.77 -15.91
CA ARG A 90 -8.54 -1.77 -16.74
C ARG A 90 -8.12 -0.32 -16.47
N GLY A 91 -7.06 -0.09 -15.71
CA GLY A 91 -6.66 1.26 -15.26
C GLY A 91 -7.66 1.92 -14.30
N GLU A 92 -8.54 1.14 -13.67
CA GLU A 92 -9.55 1.64 -12.75
C GLU A 92 -8.95 1.91 -11.35
N ALA A 93 -9.34 3.01 -10.72
CA ALA A 93 -8.85 3.41 -9.40
C ALA A 93 -9.04 2.34 -8.33
N VAL A 94 -10.13 1.57 -8.40
CA VAL A 94 -10.44 0.48 -7.46
C VAL A 94 -9.45 -0.69 -7.53
N PHE A 95 -8.61 -0.75 -8.57
CA PHE A 95 -7.59 -1.78 -8.76
C PHE A 95 -6.16 -1.22 -8.85
N ALA A 96 -5.96 0.01 -8.44
CA ALA A 96 -4.66 0.68 -8.46
C ALA A 96 -3.68 0.09 -7.44
N ALA A 97 -2.38 0.15 -7.74
CA ALA A 97 -1.30 -0.36 -6.89
C ALA A 97 -1.33 0.22 -5.46
N ARG A 98 -1.66 1.52 -5.31
CA ARG A 98 -1.75 2.18 -4.02
C ARG A 98 -2.71 1.50 -3.03
N ASN A 99 -3.73 0.81 -3.54
CA ASN A 99 -4.72 0.11 -2.70
C ASN A 99 -4.09 -1.06 -1.93
N ALA A 100 -2.94 -1.57 -2.36
CA ALA A 100 -2.21 -2.61 -1.63
C ALA A 100 -1.58 -2.11 -0.32
N ILE A 101 -1.50 -0.78 -0.12
CA ILE A 101 -0.83 -0.17 1.04
C ILE A 101 -1.67 0.88 1.77
N ASP A 102 -2.94 1.02 1.41
CA ASP A 102 -3.85 2.03 1.98
C ASP A 102 -4.33 1.73 3.41
N GLY A 103 -4.07 0.51 3.90
CA GLY A 103 -4.44 0.07 5.24
C GLY A 103 -5.86 -0.47 5.36
N ILE A 104 -6.58 -0.65 4.24
CA ILE A 104 -7.90 -1.28 4.19
C ILE A 104 -7.71 -2.76 3.81
N PHE A 105 -8.30 -3.66 4.61
CA PHE A 105 -8.11 -5.11 4.45
C PHE A 105 -9.43 -5.86 4.24
N GLU A 106 -10.52 -5.14 3.98
CA GLU A 106 -11.81 -5.75 3.66
C GLU A 106 -11.72 -6.46 2.31
N ASN A 107 -12.03 -7.74 2.27
CA ASN A 107 -11.76 -8.59 1.12
C ASN A 107 -12.91 -9.51 0.71
N SER A 108 -14.08 -9.39 1.34
CA SER A 108 -15.25 -10.26 1.05
C SER A 108 -16.03 -9.85 -0.20
N ALA A 109 -15.61 -8.80 -0.89
CA ALA A 109 -16.09 -8.33 -2.17
C ALA A 109 -14.95 -7.69 -2.97
N HIS A 110 -15.24 -6.98 -4.05
CA HIS A 110 -14.29 -6.23 -4.85
C HIS A 110 -14.94 -4.97 -5.45
N GLY A 111 -14.11 -3.98 -5.76
CA GLY A 111 -14.54 -2.72 -6.38
C GLY A 111 -14.39 -1.53 -5.45
N GLU A 112 -15.48 -0.79 -5.21
CA GLU A 112 -15.46 0.43 -4.41
C GLU A 112 -15.12 0.19 -2.94
N TYR A 113 -14.75 1.27 -2.23
CA TYR A 113 -14.50 1.25 -0.79
C TYR A 113 -15.60 0.48 -0.03
N PRO A 114 -15.23 -0.40 0.90
CA PRO A 114 -13.88 -0.70 1.40
C PRO A 114 -13.20 -1.90 0.71
N TYR A 115 -13.59 -2.28 -0.50
CA TYR A 115 -13.17 -3.50 -1.19
C TYR A 115 -12.17 -3.25 -2.34
N GLN A 116 -11.55 -2.07 -2.39
CA GLN A 116 -10.50 -1.77 -3.35
C GLN A 116 -9.25 -2.64 -3.08
N SER A 117 -8.52 -2.95 -4.14
CA SER A 117 -7.30 -3.76 -4.06
C SER A 117 -6.41 -3.49 -5.26
N TRP A 118 -5.19 -4.00 -5.30
CA TRP A 118 -4.45 -4.07 -6.55
C TRP A 118 -4.96 -5.24 -7.39
N GLY A 119 -5.26 -4.97 -8.67
CA GLY A 119 -5.76 -5.97 -9.60
C GLY A 119 -4.83 -6.19 -10.77
N ILE A 120 -4.43 -7.45 -11.02
CA ILE A 120 -3.41 -7.83 -12.01
C ILE A 120 -3.96 -8.01 -13.44
N ASN A 121 -5.23 -7.77 -13.70
CA ASN A 121 -5.86 -7.92 -15.01
C ASN A 121 -5.59 -9.27 -15.71
N ARG A 122 -5.35 -10.34 -14.95
CA ARG A 122 -4.92 -11.67 -15.42
C ARG A 122 -3.61 -11.67 -16.22
N ASP A 123 -2.76 -10.68 -16.00
CA ASP A 123 -1.45 -10.63 -16.63
C ASP A 123 -0.47 -11.53 -15.86
N PRO A 124 0.10 -12.58 -16.50
CA PRO A 124 1.06 -13.46 -15.84
C PRO A 124 2.38 -12.78 -15.51
N ASN A 125 2.65 -11.59 -16.08
CA ASN A 125 3.85 -10.80 -15.81
C ASN A 125 3.55 -9.63 -14.85
N ALA A 126 2.41 -9.66 -14.17
CA ALA A 126 2.06 -8.64 -13.20
C ALA A 126 3.12 -8.54 -12.11
N ALA A 127 3.51 -7.30 -11.80
CA ALA A 127 4.48 -7.01 -10.76
C ALA A 127 4.11 -5.71 -10.03
N LEU A 128 4.10 -5.77 -8.70
CA LEU A 128 3.91 -4.62 -7.82
C LEU A 128 5.22 -4.30 -7.13
N THR A 129 5.66 -3.07 -7.28
CA THR A 129 6.84 -2.53 -6.57
C THR A 129 6.40 -1.72 -5.37
N LEU A 130 6.96 -2.02 -4.21
CA LEU A 130 6.85 -1.19 -3.02
C LEU A 130 8.20 -0.55 -2.74
N ASP A 131 8.27 0.76 -2.88
CA ASP A 131 9.45 1.57 -2.56
C ASP A 131 9.27 2.24 -1.20
N PHE A 132 10.27 2.12 -0.34
CA PHE A 132 10.27 2.74 0.98
C PHE A 132 10.95 4.12 0.99
N GLY A 133 11.54 4.56 -0.14
CA GLY A 133 12.31 5.83 -0.27
C GLY A 133 13.59 5.87 0.55
N ARG A 134 13.86 4.85 1.35
CA ARG A 134 14.99 4.70 2.26
C ARG A 134 15.28 3.24 2.54
N GLU A 135 16.42 2.96 3.14
CA GLU A 135 16.67 1.64 3.70
C GLU A 135 15.79 1.39 4.94
N VAL A 136 15.16 0.22 4.99
CA VAL A 136 14.32 -0.27 6.08
C VAL A 136 14.75 -1.68 6.48
N LEU A 137 14.39 -2.11 7.67
CA LEU A 137 14.58 -3.47 8.16
C LEU A 137 13.23 -4.19 8.12
N LEU A 138 13.14 -5.27 7.37
CA LEU A 138 11.97 -6.12 7.25
C LEU A 138 12.26 -7.51 7.80
N ASP A 139 11.29 -8.11 8.48
CA ASP A 139 11.35 -9.47 9.04
C ASP A 139 10.03 -10.25 8.86
N GLU A 140 9.00 -9.58 8.34
CA GLU A 140 7.69 -10.17 8.12
C GLU A 140 6.98 -9.49 6.94
N LEU A 141 6.29 -10.29 6.14
CA LEU A 141 5.31 -9.85 5.16
C LEU A 141 3.95 -10.43 5.48
N ARG A 142 2.90 -9.63 5.23
CA ARG A 142 1.51 -10.07 5.30
C ARG A 142 0.81 -9.75 4.01
N ILE A 143 0.20 -10.77 3.40
CA ILE A 143 -0.55 -10.66 2.16
C ILE A 143 -2.02 -10.95 2.47
N THR A 144 -2.89 -10.03 2.09
CA THR A 144 -4.34 -10.23 2.14
C THR A 144 -4.86 -10.27 0.72
N GLU A 145 -5.39 -11.42 0.31
CA GLU A 145 -5.98 -11.60 -1.00
C GLU A 145 -7.48 -11.33 -0.95
N ARG A 146 -8.07 -11.00 -2.10
CA ARG A 146 -9.51 -10.97 -2.29
C ARG A 146 -10.12 -12.34 -1.95
N ALA A 147 -11.28 -12.35 -1.31
CA ALA A 147 -11.93 -13.57 -0.80
C ALA A 147 -13.47 -13.52 -0.91
N ASP A 148 -13.98 -13.05 -2.04
CA ASP A 148 -15.43 -13.05 -2.35
C ASP A 148 -15.88 -14.38 -2.99
N PHE A 149 -15.52 -15.49 -2.36
CA PHE A 149 -15.81 -16.85 -2.83
C PHE A 149 -17.29 -17.06 -3.17
N PRO A 150 -17.61 -17.74 -4.29
CA PRO A 150 -16.73 -18.41 -5.26
C PRO A 150 -16.36 -17.56 -6.50
N HIS A 151 -16.53 -16.24 -6.47
CA HIS A 151 -16.37 -15.34 -7.62
C HIS A 151 -14.96 -14.81 -7.82
N ASP A 152 -14.07 -15.09 -6.89
CA ASP A 152 -12.69 -14.65 -6.92
C ASP A 152 -11.75 -15.67 -7.55
N ASN A 153 -10.62 -15.17 -8.03
CA ASN A 153 -9.40 -15.96 -8.21
C ASN A 153 -8.45 -15.59 -7.07
N TYR A 154 -7.65 -16.53 -6.64
CA TYR A 154 -6.62 -16.34 -5.62
C TYR A 154 -5.28 -16.85 -6.14
N TRP A 155 -4.21 -16.33 -5.59
CA TRP A 155 -2.88 -16.80 -5.92
C TRP A 155 -2.52 -18.02 -5.07
N VAL A 156 -1.87 -18.99 -5.67
CA VAL A 156 -1.35 -20.18 -4.95
C VAL A 156 0.10 -19.98 -4.53
N LYS A 157 0.74 -18.95 -5.06
CA LYS A 157 2.12 -18.58 -4.82
C LYS A 157 2.31 -17.11 -5.12
N ALA A 158 3.27 -16.47 -4.45
CA ALA A 158 3.84 -15.19 -4.83
C ALA A 158 5.35 -15.25 -4.67
N THR A 159 6.09 -14.58 -5.54
CA THR A 159 7.54 -14.37 -5.41
C THR A 159 7.80 -12.92 -4.98
N VAL A 160 8.62 -12.74 -3.96
CA VAL A 160 9.08 -11.41 -3.52
C VAL A 160 10.57 -11.30 -3.80
N GLU A 161 10.94 -10.33 -4.63
CA GLU A 161 12.33 -9.96 -4.89
C GLU A 161 12.65 -8.69 -4.10
N PHE A 162 13.66 -8.75 -3.26
CA PHE A 162 14.10 -7.63 -2.44
C PHE A 162 15.23 -6.86 -3.12
N SER A 163 15.37 -5.57 -2.80
CA SER A 163 16.42 -4.72 -3.37
C SER A 163 17.84 -5.11 -2.98
N ASP A 164 18.04 -6.03 -2.05
CA ASP A 164 19.32 -6.66 -1.73
C ASP A 164 19.68 -7.83 -2.67
N GLY A 165 18.80 -8.13 -3.63
CA GLY A 165 18.93 -9.24 -4.59
C GLY A 165 18.43 -10.58 -4.06
N SER A 166 17.99 -10.67 -2.81
CA SER A 166 17.41 -11.90 -2.28
C SER A 166 15.98 -12.11 -2.78
N VAL A 167 15.55 -13.37 -2.86
CA VAL A 167 14.23 -13.77 -3.34
C VAL A 167 13.57 -14.64 -2.28
N LEU A 168 12.25 -14.50 -2.13
CA LEU A 168 11.42 -15.29 -1.23
C LEU A 168 10.18 -15.76 -1.99
N ASP A 169 10.03 -17.07 -2.12
CA ASP A 169 8.79 -17.70 -2.60
C ASP A 169 7.83 -17.92 -1.43
N ILE A 170 6.61 -17.46 -1.60
CA ILE A 170 5.56 -17.51 -0.60
C ILE A 170 4.43 -18.40 -1.11
N PRO A 171 4.24 -19.61 -0.56
CA PRO A 171 3.04 -20.38 -0.85
C PRO A 171 1.83 -19.70 -0.23
N LEU A 172 0.75 -19.58 -1.00
CA LEU A 172 -0.50 -18.97 -0.61
C LEU A 172 -1.62 -20.00 -0.69
N VAL A 173 -2.65 -19.79 0.12
CA VAL A 173 -3.84 -20.64 0.14
C VAL A 173 -5.09 -19.77 0.05
N GLN A 174 -6.18 -20.32 -0.44
CA GLN A 174 -7.46 -19.64 -0.45
C GLN A 174 -7.89 -19.30 0.98
N SER A 175 -7.88 -18.03 1.34
CA SER A 175 -8.12 -17.57 2.71
C SER A 175 -8.75 -16.19 2.76
N ARG A 176 -9.68 -15.99 3.71
CA ARG A 176 -10.17 -14.66 4.08
C ARG A 176 -9.27 -13.93 5.06
N ARG A 177 -8.29 -14.63 5.65
CA ARG A 177 -7.38 -14.06 6.64
C ARG A 177 -6.07 -13.64 5.98
N PRO A 178 -5.42 -12.60 6.49
CA PRO A 178 -4.05 -12.27 6.09
C PRO A 178 -3.12 -13.48 6.26
N GLN A 179 -2.25 -13.69 5.31
CA GLN A 179 -1.25 -14.75 5.31
C GLN A 179 0.12 -14.15 5.62
N SER A 180 0.71 -14.55 6.74
CA SER A 180 1.99 -14.02 7.21
C SER A 180 3.13 -14.97 6.90
N VAL A 181 4.24 -14.41 6.46
CA VAL A 181 5.53 -15.11 6.33
C VAL A 181 6.60 -14.31 7.06
N THR A 182 7.34 -14.98 7.93
CA THR A 182 8.49 -14.44 8.64
C THR A 182 9.79 -14.92 8.01
N PHE A 183 10.83 -14.11 8.05
CA PHE A 183 12.14 -14.40 7.50
C PHE A 183 13.23 -13.71 8.32
N GLU A 184 14.49 -14.10 8.09
CA GLU A 184 15.62 -13.41 8.71
C GLU A 184 15.61 -11.91 8.33
N PRO A 185 15.82 -11.01 9.29
CA PRO A 185 15.74 -9.58 9.04
C PRO A 185 16.62 -9.11 7.87
N LYS A 186 16.02 -8.39 6.93
CA LYS A 186 16.68 -7.88 5.71
C LYS A 186 16.66 -6.36 5.67
N ARG A 187 17.81 -5.76 5.29
CA ARG A 187 17.90 -4.33 5.00
C ARG A 187 17.66 -4.10 3.52
N VAL A 188 16.56 -3.43 3.21
CA VAL A 188 16.11 -3.24 1.83
C VAL A 188 15.59 -1.82 1.62
N ARG A 189 15.57 -1.35 0.37
CA ARG A 189 14.95 -0.08 -0.04
C ARG A 189 13.61 -0.27 -0.70
N SER A 190 13.43 -1.42 -1.34
CA SER A 190 12.21 -1.77 -2.04
C SER A 190 12.04 -3.27 -2.10
N LEU A 191 10.87 -3.70 -2.49
CA LEU A 191 10.57 -5.07 -2.89
C LEU A 191 9.65 -5.08 -4.11
N VAL A 192 9.67 -6.18 -4.85
CA VAL A 192 8.78 -6.45 -5.98
C VAL A 192 8.03 -7.75 -5.71
N LEU A 193 6.71 -7.68 -5.71
CA LEU A 193 5.82 -8.84 -5.66
C LEU A 193 5.45 -9.24 -7.10
N LYS A 194 5.72 -10.48 -7.48
CA LYS A 194 5.58 -11.00 -8.85
C LYS A 194 5.33 -12.51 -8.87
N ASP A 195 5.24 -13.09 -10.06
CA ASP A 195 5.03 -14.53 -10.30
C ASP A 195 3.81 -15.06 -9.52
N LEU A 196 2.68 -14.40 -9.73
CA LEU A 196 1.42 -14.57 -9.00
C LEU A 196 0.51 -15.64 -9.63
#